data_ca462fcf9f46f1c491b02c38d89ee13b
#
_entry.id   ca462fcf9f46f1c491b02c38d89ee13b
#
_cell.length_a   1.000
_cell.length_b   1.000
_cell.length_c   1.000
_cell.angle_alpha   90.00
_cell.angle_beta   90.00
_cell.angle_gamma   90.00
#
_symmetry.space_group_name_H-M   'P 1'
#
loop_
_entity.id
_entity.type
_entity.pdbx_description
1 polymer ?
#
loop_
_entity_poly.entity_id
_entity_poly.type
_entity_poly.pdbx_seq_one_letter_code
_entity_poly.pdbx_strand_id
1 'polypeptide(L)'
;LNADAFDLSGLSQLQLGSIGAELGATINEFSTDETLSNDSNSAVPTERAIVGYTQRDQMGTGHLVPPTGTTAERPTGGDLKTGGIRYNSSLVTWEGYNGTAWTGLGGGNPWATTSTSITVAANDRYFVDTFAGAVTITLPASPQTGDQVRLIDLRGTFDTNNLTVARNSLKIMGDSADLTVSTENAGLGLVYSGATYGWRLIENL
;
A
#
# COMPACT_ATOMS: atom_id res chain seq x y z
N LEU A 1 -47.34 28.07 23.16
CA LEU A 1 -47.74 26.77 22.65
C LEU A 1 -46.87 25.72 23.29
N ASN A 2 -47.40 25.05 24.30
CA ASN A 2 -46.72 23.90 24.90
C ASN A 2 -47.16 22.66 24.11
N ALA A 3 -46.25 22.11 23.31
CA ALA A 3 -46.59 21.05 22.39
C ALA A 3 -46.03 19.72 22.89
N ASP A 4 -46.75 19.05 23.77
CA ASP A 4 -46.48 17.66 24.11
C ASP A 4 -46.84 16.67 23.00
N ALA A 5 -47.61 17.11 22.01
CA ALA A 5 -47.81 16.46 20.72
C ALA A 5 -48.52 17.44 19.76
N PHE A 6 -47.79 18.00 18.81
CA PHE A 6 -48.37 18.77 17.73
C PHE A 6 -48.37 17.94 16.44
N ASP A 7 -49.55 17.43 16.10
CA ASP A 7 -49.75 16.68 14.87
C ASP A 7 -50.11 17.66 13.74
N LEU A 8 -49.30 17.72 12.69
CA LEU A 8 -49.48 18.50 11.48
C LEU A 8 -50.06 17.66 10.34
N SER A 9 -50.99 16.76 10.67
CA SER A 9 -51.67 15.92 9.67
C SER A 9 -52.52 16.77 8.71
N GLY A 10 -52.53 16.39 7.44
CA GLY A 10 -53.37 17.04 6.40
C GLY A 10 -52.75 18.30 5.76
N LEU A 11 -51.54 18.67 6.08
CA LEU A 11 -50.84 19.75 5.39
C LEU A 11 -50.22 19.27 4.06
N SER A 12 -50.53 20.00 2.99
CA SER A 12 -49.85 19.77 1.69
C SER A 12 -48.48 20.39 1.64
N GLN A 13 -48.17 21.37 2.50
CA GLN A 13 -46.88 22.04 2.60
C GLN A 13 -46.68 22.63 4.01
N LEU A 14 -45.49 22.48 4.56
CA LEU A 14 -45.02 23.15 5.76
C LEU A 14 -43.84 24.02 5.40
N GLN A 15 -43.94 25.33 5.61
CA GLN A 15 -42.83 26.27 5.43
C GLN A 15 -42.29 26.69 6.80
N LEU A 16 -41.03 26.34 7.05
CA LEU A 16 -40.32 26.70 8.26
C LEU A 16 -39.14 27.59 7.90
N GLY A 17 -38.86 28.62 8.71
CA GLY A 17 -37.66 29.41 8.56
C GLY A 17 -36.38 28.63 8.91
N SER A 18 -36.49 27.74 9.91
CA SER A 18 -35.39 26.82 10.30
C SER A 18 -35.99 25.67 11.13
N ILE A 19 -35.25 24.57 11.17
CA ILE A 19 -35.50 23.44 12.07
C ILE A 19 -34.30 23.38 13.03
N GLY A 20 -34.54 23.58 14.33
CA GLY A 20 -33.51 23.55 15.37
C GLY A 20 -33.77 22.43 16.37
N ALA A 21 -32.71 21.83 16.88
CA ALA A 21 -32.72 20.93 18.02
C ALA A 21 -32.15 21.66 19.25
N GLU A 22 -32.66 21.33 20.46
CA GLU A 22 -32.22 21.98 21.70
C GLU A 22 -30.74 21.87 21.95
N LEU A 23 -30.07 20.81 21.45
CA LEU A 23 -28.63 20.53 21.61
C LEU A 23 -27.89 20.31 20.28
N GLY A 24 -28.42 20.77 19.17
CA GLY A 24 -27.84 20.51 17.85
C GLY A 24 -27.74 21.76 16.96
N ALA A 25 -27.20 21.59 15.78
CA ALA A 25 -27.20 22.61 14.75
C ALA A 25 -28.62 22.92 14.26
N THR A 26 -28.92 24.21 14.04
CA THR A 26 -30.17 24.60 13.41
C THR A 26 -30.12 24.27 11.92
N ILE A 27 -31.08 23.47 11.45
CA ILE A 27 -31.20 23.17 10.02
C ILE A 27 -32.02 24.26 9.35
N ASN A 28 -31.47 24.91 8.35
CA ASN A 28 -32.13 26.00 7.63
C ASN A 28 -32.34 25.71 6.14
N GLU A 29 -31.80 24.61 5.61
CA GLU A 29 -31.99 24.21 4.22
C GLU A 29 -31.92 22.69 4.00
N PHE A 30 -32.53 22.23 2.91
CA PHE A 30 -32.25 20.92 2.33
C PHE A 30 -31.38 21.14 1.10
N SER A 31 -30.12 20.78 1.20
CA SER A 31 -29.14 21.02 0.14
C SER A 31 -29.29 20.05 -1.03
N THR A 32 -29.30 20.58 -2.24
CA THR A 32 -29.23 19.80 -3.48
C THR A 32 -27.83 19.84 -4.10
N ASP A 33 -26.85 20.42 -3.38
CA ASP A 33 -25.46 20.48 -3.84
C ASP A 33 -24.84 19.09 -3.89
N GLU A 34 -24.72 18.54 -5.08
CA GLU A 34 -24.11 17.22 -5.33
C GLU A 34 -22.60 17.22 -5.07
N THR A 35 -22.00 18.38 -4.80
CA THR A 35 -20.55 18.47 -4.48
C THR A 35 -20.29 18.42 -2.99
N LEU A 36 -21.29 18.72 -2.15
CA LEU A 36 -21.20 18.91 -0.70
C LEU A 36 -20.02 19.84 -0.30
N SER A 37 -19.69 20.81 -1.18
CA SER A 37 -18.50 21.65 -1.06
C SER A 37 -18.59 22.71 0.04
N ASN A 38 -19.81 22.99 0.52
CA ASN A 38 -20.04 24.05 1.50
C ASN A 38 -19.74 23.63 2.94
N ASP A 39 -19.52 22.33 3.21
CA ASP A 39 -19.26 21.76 4.54
C ASP A 39 -20.17 22.36 5.63
N SER A 40 -21.47 22.44 5.34
CA SER A 40 -22.45 23.14 6.15
C SER A 40 -22.98 22.28 7.27
N ASN A 41 -22.94 22.80 8.51
CA ASN A 41 -23.57 22.18 9.67
C ASN A 41 -25.07 22.48 9.80
N SER A 42 -25.61 23.35 8.92
CA SER A 42 -27.02 23.79 8.96
C SER A 42 -27.84 23.33 7.74
N ALA A 43 -27.26 22.50 6.88
CA ALA A 43 -27.91 21.91 5.73
C ALA A 43 -28.08 20.38 5.88
N VAL A 44 -29.21 19.85 5.45
CA VAL A 44 -29.42 18.40 5.27
C VAL A 44 -29.30 18.11 3.78
N PRO A 45 -28.34 17.28 3.35
CA PRO A 45 -28.23 16.90 1.95
C PRO A 45 -29.46 16.05 1.55
N THR A 46 -30.00 16.31 0.36
CA THR A 46 -31.05 15.45 -0.23
C THR A 46 -30.42 14.12 -0.67
N GLU A 47 -31.28 13.10 -0.82
CA GLU A 47 -30.85 11.80 -1.36
C GLU A 47 -30.10 11.95 -2.69
N ARG A 48 -30.59 12.85 -3.58
CA ARG A 48 -29.90 13.13 -4.86
C ARG A 48 -28.53 13.75 -4.66
N ALA A 49 -28.37 14.66 -3.70
CA ALA A 49 -27.06 15.26 -3.39
C ALA A 49 -26.08 14.20 -2.89
N ILE A 50 -26.53 13.30 -2.02
CA ILE A 50 -25.70 12.17 -1.53
C ILE A 50 -25.30 11.25 -2.68
N VAL A 51 -26.27 10.85 -3.51
CA VAL A 51 -26.00 9.98 -4.68
C VAL A 51 -25.04 10.69 -5.66
N GLY A 52 -25.24 11.96 -5.96
CA GLY A 52 -24.35 12.74 -6.82
C GLY A 52 -22.93 12.80 -6.27
N TYR A 53 -22.77 13.06 -4.97
CA TYR A 53 -21.48 13.09 -4.29
C TYR A 53 -20.77 11.73 -4.34
N THR A 54 -21.49 10.64 -3.99
CA THR A 54 -20.89 9.29 -3.93
C THR A 54 -20.60 8.69 -5.31
N GLN A 55 -21.37 9.07 -6.34
CA GLN A 55 -21.22 8.55 -7.71
C GLN A 55 -20.27 9.39 -8.59
N ARG A 56 -20.08 10.67 -8.26
CA ARG A 56 -19.27 11.58 -9.09
C ARG A 56 -17.86 11.05 -9.36
N ASP A 57 -17.24 10.43 -8.34
CA ASP A 57 -15.88 9.89 -8.43
C ASP A 57 -15.83 8.40 -8.78
N GLN A 58 -17.00 7.71 -8.86
CA GLN A 58 -17.06 6.27 -9.08
C GLN A 58 -17.68 5.83 -10.41
N MET A 59 -18.46 6.68 -11.10
CA MET A 59 -19.28 6.26 -12.25
C MET A 59 -19.14 7.14 -13.53
N GLY A 60 -18.11 7.95 -13.61
CA GLY A 60 -17.85 8.75 -14.84
C GLY A 60 -16.62 8.27 -15.59
N THR A 61 -16.11 9.09 -16.49
CA THR A 61 -14.76 8.99 -17.04
C THR A 61 -13.70 9.31 -15.97
N GLY A 62 -14.14 9.60 -14.75
CA GLY A 62 -13.32 9.84 -13.57
C GLY A 62 -12.72 8.56 -13.00
N HIS A 63 -11.83 8.72 -12.06
CA HIS A 63 -11.16 7.65 -11.36
C HIS A 63 -11.33 7.86 -9.85
N LEU A 64 -11.36 6.78 -9.09
CA LEU A 64 -11.29 6.86 -7.63
C LEU A 64 -9.89 7.36 -7.24
N VAL A 65 -9.83 8.47 -6.52
CA VAL A 65 -8.58 8.94 -5.90
C VAL A 65 -8.56 8.47 -4.46
N PRO A 66 -7.81 7.41 -4.14
CA PRO A 66 -7.69 6.96 -2.78
C PRO A 66 -6.79 7.89 -1.96
N PRO A 67 -6.77 7.75 -0.63
CA PRO A 67 -5.85 8.50 0.21
C PRO A 67 -4.42 8.40 -0.30
N THR A 68 -3.77 9.54 -0.45
CA THR A 68 -2.40 9.67 -0.96
C THR A 68 -1.52 10.31 0.11
N GLY A 69 -0.30 9.88 0.25
CA GLY A 69 0.66 10.48 1.19
C GLY A 69 2.00 9.76 1.18
N THR A 70 2.97 10.33 1.87
CA THR A 70 4.32 9.77 2.03
C THR A 70 4.32 8.53 2.93
N THR A 71 5.46 7.83 3.00
CA THR A 71 5.66 6.71 3.93
C THR A 71 5.48 7.14 5.39
N ALA A 72 5.90 8.37 5.75
CA ALA A 72 5.78 8.91 7.12
C ALA A 72 4.33 9.23 7.51
N GLU A 73 3.47 9.49 6.52
CA GLU A 73 2.04 9.80 6.71
C GLU A 73 1.14 8.55 6.68
N ARG A 74 1.71 7.37 6.81
CA ARG A 74 0.92 6.14 6.96
C ARG A 74 0.07 6.22 8.22
N PRO A 75 -1.24 5.91 8.15
CA PRO A 75 -2.09 5.81 9.34
C PRO A 75 -1.47 4.89 10.39
N THR A 76 -1.63 5.25 11.66
CA THR A 76 -1.15 4.50 12.82
C THR A 76 -2.27 4.36 13.87
N GLY A 77 -2.11 3.44 14.81
CA GLY A 77 -3.07 3.28 15.90
C GLY A 77 -4.48 2.88 15.45
N GLY A 78 -5.49 3.51 16.03
CA GLY A 78 -6.91 3.18 15.79
C GLY A 78 -7.41 3.46 14.38
N ASP A 79 -6.74 4.31 13.63
CA ASP A 79 -7.08 4.66 12.24
C ASP A 79 -6.58 3.63 11.23
N LEU A 80 -5.67 2.76 11.67
CA LEU A 80 -5.11 1.72 10.83
C LEU A 80 -6.07 0.53 10.75
N LYS A 81 -6.60 0.27 9.56
CA LYS A 81 -7.56 -0.82 9.30
C LYS A 81 -6.95 -1.85 8.35
N THR A 82 -7.06 -3.12 8.72
CA THR A 82 -6.73 -4.24 7.82
C THR A 82 -7.57 -4.14 6.54
N GLY A 83 -6.90 -4.27 5.39
CA GLY A 83 -7.52 -4.09 4.08
C GLY A 83 -7.54 -2.63 3.60
N GLY A 84 -7.03 -1.68 4.39
CA GLY A 84 -6.86 -0.29 3.97
C GLY A 84 -5.94 -0.19 2.75
N ILE A 85 -6.31 0.62 1.76
CA ILE A 85 -5.56 0.86 0.51
C ILE A 85 -5.24 2.33 0.40
N ARG A 86 -4.02 2.67 -0.01
CA ARG A 86 -3.59 4.04 -0.31
C ARG A 86 -2.50 4.08 -1.38
N TYR A 87 -2.25 5.27 -1.93
CA TYR A 87 -1.09 5.52 -2.78
C TYR A 87 0.05 6.12 -1.95
N ASN A 88 1.23 5.50 -1.98
CA ASN A 88 2.42 6.00 -1.31
C ASN A 88 3.27 6.81 -2.29
N SER A 89 3.32 8.13 -2.09
CA SER A 89 4.04 9.06 -2.96
C SER A 89 5.56 8.99 -2.80
N SER A 90 6.09 8.53 -1.65
CA SER A 90 7.53 8.31 -1.48
C SER A 90 8.03 7.07 -2.22
N LEU A 91 7.20 6.01 -2.29
CA LEU A 91 7.53 4.76 -2.96
C LEU A 91 6.97 4.67 -4.38
N VAL A 92 6.17 5.67 -4.80
CA VAL A 92 5.49 5.74 -6.10
C VAL A 92 4.70 4.45 -6.40
N THR A 93 3.99 3.94 -5.38
CA THR A 93 3.27 2.66 -5.49
C THR A 93 1.96 2.67 -4.71
N TRP A 94 1.04 1.83 -5.16
CA TRP A 94 -0.13 1.45 -4.39
C TRP A 94 0.28 0.52 -3.26
N GLU A 95 -0.24 0.74 -2.06
CA GLU A 95 0.03 -0.12 -0.92
C GLU A 95 -1.26 -0.48 -0.18
N GLY A 96 -1.29 -1.69 0.37
CA GLY A 96 -2.36 -2.20 1.21
C GLY A 96 -1.83 -2.61 2.57
N TYR A 97 -2.65 -2.42 3.61
CA TYR A 97 -2.33 -2.88 4.96
C TYR A 97 -2.92 -4.26 5.20
N ASN A 98 -2.07 -5.25 5.45
CA ASN A 98 -2.48 -6.65 5.64
C ASN A 98 -2.84 -7.02 7.11
N GLY A 99 -2.86 -6.05 8.02
CA GLY A 99 -3.07 -6.25 9.45
C GLY A 99 -1.77 -6.20 10.27
N THR A 100 -0.62 -6.32 9.62
CA THR A 100 0.71 -6.31 10.26
C THR A 100 1.62 -5.25 9.64
N ALA A 101 1.61 -5.14 8.31
CA ALA A 101 2.48 -4.24 7.56
C ALA A 101 1.80 -3.67 6.33
N TRP A 102 2.31 -2.53 5.84
CA TRP A 102 2.00 -1.98 4.54
C TRP A 102 2.82 -2.70 3.48
N THR A 103 2.16 -3.25 2.47
CA THR A 103 2.77 -3.97 1.35
C THR A 103 2.34 -3.37 0.02
N GLY A 104 3.24 -3.34 -0.96
CA GLY A 104 2.90 -2.91 -2.32
C GLY A 104 1.84 -3.83 -2.96
N LEU A 105 0.83 -3.23 -3.61
CA LEU A 105 -0.21 -3.96 -4.36
C LEU A 105 0.20 -4.27 -5.80
N GLY A 106 1.38 -3.84 -6.23
CA GLY A 106 1.96 -4.14 -7.54
C GLY A 106 3.09 -5.16 -7.42
N GLY A 107 3.36 -5.90 -8.47
CA GLY A 107 4.25 -7.06 -8.49
C GLY A 107 5.72 -6.82 -8.14
N GLY A 108 6.01 -6.64 -6.86
CA GLY A 108 7.35 -6.49 -6.28
C GLY A 108 7.83 -5.05 -6.19
N ASN A 109 8.81 -4.82 -5.32
CA ASN A 109 9.43 -3.52 -5.11
C ASN A 109 10.13 -3.00 -6.40
N PRO A 110 10.25 -1.67 -6.60
CA PRO A 110 11.01 -1.14 -7.71
C PRO A 110 12.47 -1.63 -7.66
N TRP A 111 13.11 -1.71 -8.84
CA TRP A 111 14.52 -2.02 -8.91
C TRP A 111 15.35 -0.91 -8.25
N ALA A 112 16.28 -1.30 -7.40
CA ALA A 112 17.28 -0.43 -6.79
C ALA A 112 18.69 -0.85 -7.19
N THR A 113 19.70 -0.03 -6.92
CA THR A 113 21.11 -0.34 -7.14
C THR A 113 21.84 -0.38 -5.81
N THR A 114 22.75 -1.32 -5.65
CA THR A 114 23.68 -1.35 -4.51
C THR A 114 25.09 -1.73 -4.94
N SER A 115 26.08 -1.09 -4.33
CA SER A 115 27.51 -1.45 -4.41
C SER A 115 28.08 -1.86 -3.04
N THR A 116 27.21 -2.01 -2.04
CA THR A 116 27.59 -2.38 -0.67
C THR A 116 26.79 -3.58 -0.20
N SER A 117 27.34 -4.31 0.76
CA SER A 117 26.63 -5.41 1.41
C SER A 117 25.42 -4.92 2.20
N ILE A 118 24.26 -5.52 1.96
CA ILE A 118 22.98 -5.15 2.57
C ILE A 118 22.17 -6.39 2.96
N THR A 119 21.20 -6.20 3.87
CA THR A 119 20.11 -7.15 4.08
C THR A 119 18.89 -6.68 3.31
N VAL A 120 18.34 -7.54 2.46
CA VAL A 120 17.18 -7.24 1.63
C VAL A 120 15.89 -7.65 2.31
N ALA A 121 14.79 -7.01 1.92
CA ALA A 121 13.43 -7.39 2.30
C ALA A 121 12.79 -8.34 1.28
N ALA A 122 11.65 -8.94 1.65
CA ALA A 122 10.84 -9.71 0.72
C ALA A 122 10.42 -8.87 -0.49
N ASN A 123 10.48 -9.46 -1.67
CA ASN A 123 10.14 -8.89 -2.97
C ASN A 123 11.08 -7.77 -3.48
N ASP A 124 12.23 -7.60 -2.84
CA ASP A 124 13.26 -6.66 -3.29
C ASP A 124 13.94 -7.13 -4.59
N ARG A 125 14.38 -6.13 -5.36
CA ARG A 125 15.05 -6.30 -6.65
C ARG A 125 16.24 -5.36 -6.72
N TYR A 126 17.44 -5.90 -6.96
CA TYR A 126 18.67 -5.11 -7.00
C TYR A 126 19.52 -5.38 -8.24
N PHE A 127 19.98 -4.29 -8.84
CA PHE A 127 21.18 -4.29 -9.64
C PHE A 127 22.38 -4.19 -8.67
N VAL A 128 23.24 -5.22 -8.65
CA VAL A 128 24.37 -5.29 -7.72
C VAL A 128 25.66 -4.93 -8.47
N ASP A 129 26.36 -3.92 -7.99
CA ASP A 129 27.64 -3.45 -8.54
C ASP A 129 28.78 -3.98 -7.69
N THR A 130 29.50 -4.98 -8.18
CA THR A 130 30.68 -5.55 -7.52
C THR A 130 32.01 -5.01 -8.09
N PHE A 131 31.99 -3.94 -8.90
CA PHE A 131 33.19 -3.40 -9.54
C PHE A 131 34.27 -3.02 -8.54
N ALA A 132 33.92 -2.42 -7.40
CA ALA A 132 34.85 -1.98 -6.36
C ALA A 132 35.27 -3.11 -5.38
N GLY A 133 34.61 -4.27 -5.42
CA GLY A 133 34.88 -5.41 -4.54
C GLY A 133 33.67 -6.32 -4.37
N ALA A 134 33.87 -7.47 -3.75
CA ALA A 134 32.81 -8.45 -3.49
C ALA A 134 31.70 -7.86 -2.60
N VAL A 135 30.44 -8.18 -2.94
CA VAL A 135 29.24 -7.73 -2.21
C VAL A 135 28.51 -8.94 -1.62
N THR A 136 27.98 -8.79 -0.41
CA THR A 136 27.12 -9.78 0.22
C THR A 136 25.69 -9.26 0.31
N ILE A 137 24.75 -9.98 -0.29
CA ILE A 137 23.30 -9.74 -0.13
C ILE A 137 22.76 -10.74 0.85
N THR A 138 22.33 -10.28 2.03
CA THR A 138 21.74 -11.12 3.07
C THR A 138 20.23 -11.22 2.84
N LEU A 139 19.72 -12.45 2.72
CA LEU A 139 18.31 -12.74 2.51
C LEU A 139 17.46 -12.42 3.76
N PRO A 140 16.14 -12.18 3.63
CA PRO A 140 15.26 -11.94 4.77
C PRO A 140 15.30 -13.05 5.81
N ALA A 141 15.27 -12.69 7.11
CA ALA A 141 15.32 -13.63 8.21
C ALA A 141 13.99 -14.38 8.45
N SER A 142 12.86 -13.78 8.08
CA SER A 142 11.51 -14.30 8.32
C SER A 142 10.63 -14.19 7.07
N PRO A 143 11.02 -14.84 5.96
CA PRO A 143 10.24 -14.79 4.73
C PRO A 143 8.98 -15.65 4.84
N GLN A 144 7.95 -15.27 4.06
CA GLN A 144 6.76 -16.08 3.85
C GLN A 144 6.92 -16.93 2.57
N THR A 145 6.24 -18.07 2.50
CA THR A 145 6.23 -18.88 1.27
C THR A 145 5.70 -18.06 0.09
N GLY A 146 6.50 -18.01 -0.97
CA GLY A 146 6.22 -17.21 -2.17
C GLY A 146 6.94 -15.86 -2.22
N ASP A 147 7.57 -15.41 -1.12
CA ASP A 147 8.42 -14.21 -1.14
C ASP A 147 9.60 -14.40 -2.11
N GLN A 148 9.94 -13.35 -2.82
CA GLN A 148 10.97 -13.37 -3.85
C GLN A 148 12.09 -12.36 -3.55
N VAL A 149 13.27 -12.62 -4.09
CA VAL A 149 14.38 -11.67 -4.20
C VAL A 149 14.98 -11.84 -5.59
N ARG A 150 15.26 -10.72 -6.27
CA ARG A 150 15.87 -10.72 -7.61
C ARG A 150 17.13 -9.88 -7.63
N LEU A 151 18.20 -10.43 -8.19
CA LEU A 151 19.51 -9.81 -8.24
C LEU A 151 20.06 -9.90 -9.66
N ILE A 152 20.67 -8.82 -10.14
CA ILE A 152 21.30 -8.76 -11.46
C ILE A 152 22.68 -8.13 -11.32
N ASP A 153 23.67 -8.71 -11.98
CA ASP A 153 25.00 -8.14 -12.15
C ASP A 153 24.90 -6.83 -12.96
N LEU A 154 25.22 -5.70 -12.33
CA LEU A 154 25.08 -4.39 -12.99
C LEU A 154 26.15 -4.15 -14.05
N ARG A 155 27.38 -4.64 -13.82
CA ARG A 155 28.53 -4.32 -14.66
C ARG A 155 29.24 -5.53 -15.26
N GLY A 156 28.70 -6.73 -15.09
CA GLY A 156 29.36 -7.93 -15.55
C GLY A 156 30.65 -8.23 -14.77
N THR A 157 30.64 -8.05 -13.46
CA THR A 157 31.85 -8.20 -12.62
C THR A 157 31.74 -9.27 -11.54
N PHE A 158 30.70 -10.11 -11.57
CA PHE A 158 30.56 -11.21 -10.59
C PHE A 158 31.62 -12.29 -10.77
N ASP A 159 32.20 -12.43 -11.95
CA ASP A 159 33.33 -13.35 -12.19
C ASP A 159 34.65 -12.88 -11.56
N THR A 160 34.83 -11.58 -11.46
CA THR A 160 36.03 -10.94 -10.89
C THR A 160 35.90 -10.72 -9.38
N ASN A 161 34.73 -10.20 -8.95
CA ASN A 161 34.39 -9.93 -7.56
C ASN A 161 33.03 -10.59 -7.28
N ASN A 162 33.05 -11.77 -6.71
CA ASN A 162 31.85 -12.59 -6.58
C ASN A 162 30.76 -11.91 -5.74
N LEU A 163 29.50 -12.12 -6.14
CA LEU A 163 28.35 -11.87 -5.28
C LEU A 163 28.16 -13.07 -4.32
N THR A 164 28.05 -12.78 -3.02
CA THR A 164 27.60 -13.76 -2.02
C THR A 164 26.14 -13.50 -1.67
N VAL A 165 25.29 -14.50 -1.79
CA VAL A 165 23.91 -14.49 -1.27
C VAL A 165 23.91 -15.22 0.07
N ALA A 166 23.90 -14.44 1.16
CA ALA A 166 23.93 -14.99 2.51
C ALA A 166 22.52 -15.45 2.93
N ARG A 167 22.44 -16.68 3.35
CA ARG A 167 21.18 -17.41 3.66
C ARG A 167 20.45 -16.94 4.91
N ASN A 168 21.07 -16.12 5.77
CA ASN A 168 20.50 -15.61 7.02
C ASN A 168 19.87 -16.72 7.91
N SER A 169 20.63 -17.77 8.19
CA SER A 169 20.23 -18.96 8.96
C SER A 169 19.17 -19.87 8.32
N LEU A 170 18.64 -19.51 7.16
CA LEU A 170 17.72 -20.35 6.38
C LEU A 170 18.52 -21.24 5.40
N LYS A 171 17.83 -22.08 4.64
CA LYS A 171 18.46 -22.88 3.59
C LYS A 171 18.38 -22.19 2.23
N ILE A 172 19.35 -22.47 1.37
CA ILE A 172 19.30 -22.17 -0.05
C ILE A 172 19.41 -23.48 -0.81
N MET A 173 18.49 -23.79 -1.70
CA MET A 173 18.41 -25.03 -2.49
C MET A 173 18.39 -26.31 -1.64
N GLY A 174 17.98 -26.19 -0.37
CA GLY A 174 17.98 -27.32 0.61
C GLY A 174 19.24 -27.40 1.46
N ASP A 175 20.30 -26.66 1.12
CA ASP A 175 21.59 -26.67 1.80
C ASP A 175 21.71 -25.55 2.83
N SER A 176 22.49 -25.82 3.88
CA SER A 176 22.84 -24.85 4.93
C SER A 176 24.13 -24.10 4.59
N ALA A 177 24.28 -23.69 3.34
CA ALA A 177 25.41 -22.92 2.80
C ALA A 177 24.93 -21.65 2.10
N ASP A 178 25.76 -20.61 2.10
CA ASP A 178 25.54 -19.40 1.31
C ASP A 178 25.78 -19.71 -0.18
N LEU A 179 25.11 -18.98 -1.05
CA LEU A 179 25.26 -19.12 -2.49
C LEU A 179 26.28 -18.10 -3.00
N THR A 180 27.34 -18.57 -3.67
CA THR A 180 28.28 -17.72 -4.39
C THR A 180 27.90 -17.67 -5.87
N VAL A 181 27.80 -16.46 -6.43
CA VAL A 181 27.57 -16.22 -7.85
C VAL A 181 28.84 -15.62 -8.43
N SER A 182 29.45 -16.35 -9.38
CA SER A 182 30.73 -16.01 -10.02
C SER A 182 30.63 -16.01 -11.55
N THR A 183 29.43 -15.81 -12.08
CA THR A 183 29.18 -15.75 -13.51
C THR A 183 28.99 -14.29 -13.94
N GLU A 184 29.74 -13.85 -14.91
CA GLU A 184 29.60 -12.53 -15.53
C GLU A 184 28.20 -12.32 -16.10
N ASN A 185 27.62 -11.12 -15.90
CA ASN A 185 26.27 -10.76 -16.36
C ASN A 185 25.15 -11.66 -15.81
N ALA A 186 25.36 -12.36 -14.70
CA ALA A 186 24.36 -13.24 -14.12
C ALA A 186 23.14 -12.47 -13.61
N GLY A 187 21.97 -13.04 -13.85
CA GLY A 187 20.71 -12.67 -13.20
C GLY A 187 20.14 -13.86 -12.45
N LEU A 188 19.68 -13.65 -11.22
CA LEU A 188 19.07 -14.71 -10.42
C LEU A 188 17.82 -14.24 -9.72
N GLY A 189 16.81 -15.11 -9.72
CA GLY A 189 15.61 -14.99 -8.92
C GLY A 189 15.56 -16.09 -7.87
N LEU A 190 15.23 -15.74 -6.65
CA LEU A 190 15.03 -16.65 -5.53
C LEU A 190 13.59 -16.54 -5.04
N VAL A 191 12.96 -17.67 -4.74
CA VAL A 191 11.65 -17.75 -4.10
C VAL A 191 11.73 -18.60 -2.84
N TYR A 192 11.13 -18.14 -1.75
CA TYR A 192 11.08 -18.91 -0.52
C TYR A 192 10.00 -19.98 -0.59
N SER A 193 10.39 -21.24 -0.37
CA SER A 193 9.50 -22.41 -0.47
C SER A 193 9.12 -23.01 0.89
N GLY A 194 9.53 -22.39 1.99
CA GLY A 194 9.33 -22.89 3.34
C GLY A 194 10.61 -23.42 3.99
N ALA A 195 10.54 -23.76 5.29
CA ALA A 195 11.73 -24.09 6.11
C ALA A 195 12.47 -25.34 5.64
N THR A 196 11.79 -26.31 5.03
CA THR A 196 12.39 -27.60 4.64
C THR A 196 13.45 -27.43 3.55
N TYR A 197 13.15 -26.66 2.51
CA TYR A 197 14.04 -26.47 1.35
C TYR A 197 14.59 -25.05 1.23
N GLY A 198 14.03 -24.09 1.96
CA GLY A 198 14.48 -22.70 2.00
C GLY A 198 14.21 -21.94 0.70
N TRP A 199 15.16 -21.13 0.31
CA TRP A 199 15.14 -20.36 -0.92
C TRP A 199 15.47 -21.23 -2.13
N ARG A 200 14.67 -21.11 -3.20
CA ARG A 200 14.83 -21.86 -4.45
C ARG A 200 15.11 -20.91 -5.59
N LEU A 201 16.06 -21.26 -6.44
CA LEU A 201 16.27 -20.51 -7.70
C LEU A 201 15.07 -20.74 -8.64
N ILE A 202 14.51 -19.65 -9.16
CA ILE A 202 13.42 -19.67 -10.15
C ILE A 202 13.90 -19.22 -11.54
N GLU A 203 15.00 -18.47 -11.58
CA GLU A 203 15.65 -18.05 -12.82
C GLU A 203 17.14 -18.15 -12.58
N ASN A 204 17.85 -18.74 -13.51
CA ASN A 204 19.29 -18.88 -13.52
C ASN A 204 19.74 -18.62 -14.97
N LEU A 205 20.22 -17.40 -15.21
CA LEU A 205 20.79 -16.95 -16.49
C LEU A 205 22.30 -16.84 -16.41
#